data_a1bb7c2bebc7b8edbdadfa139405f7c4
#
_entry.id   a1bb7c2bebc7b8edbdadfa139405f7c4
#
_cell.length_a   1.000
_cell.length_b   1.000
_cell.length_c   1.000
_cell.angle_alpha   90.00
_cell.angle_beta   90.00
_cell.angle_gamma   90.00
#
_symmetry.space_group_name_H-M   'P 1'
#
loop_
_entity.id
_entity.type
_entity.pdbx_description
1 polymer ?
#
loop_
_entity_poly.entity_id
_entity_poly.type
_entity_poly.pdbx_seq_one_letter_code
_entity_poly.pdbx_strand_id
1 'polypeptide(L)'
;SGSHTGYTGKKIKYIINIGIGGSDLGPVMVTEALKPYWAEGIQTYFVSNVDGTHIAETLKKVTPDETLFLIASKTFTTQETMTNAFTARNWFLKKAKKESHIAKHFVALSTNEKEVLRFGIDSKNMFAFWDWVGGRYSLWSAIGLSISLTIGFKAFSDLLKGAHHIDKHFREATLKENMPVILALLGIWYTNFFGAQTEAILPYDQYLHRFPAYFQQGNMESNGKQTDRSGKPVQYATGPIIWGEPGTNGQHAFYQLIHQGTLLIPSDFIAPANSHNAIGDHHVKLLSNFFAQTEALLNGKSENEVMVEFMKTSMDEKDVKRLTPYKVFEGNKPTNSFLLKEINPFNLGALIALYEHKIFVQGVIWNVFSFDQWGVELGKQLANKVLPELENNDTISSHDASTNGLINAYKAFRNGH
;
A
#
# COMPACT_ATOMS: atom_id res chain seq x y z
N SER A 1 -12.02 -22.80 -10.81
CA SER A 1 -12.67 -23.98 -11.42
C SER A 1 -11.71 -24.80 -12.29
N GLY A 2 -10.61 -24.23 -12.78
CA GLY A 2 -9.67 -24.89 -13.71
C GLY A 2 -10.21 -25.11 -15.13
N SER A 3 -11.31 -24.45 -15.48
CA SER A 3 -11.90 -24.53 -16.84
C SER A 3 -11.09 -23.72 -17.86
N HIS A 4 -10.44 -22.64 -17.44
CA HIS A 4 -9.54 -21.87 -18.29
C HIS A 4 -8.17 -22.57 -18.38
N THR A 5 -7.71 -22.85 -19.60
CA THR A 5 -6.43 -23.52 -19.86
C THR A 5 -5.54 -22.71 -20.78
N GLY A 6 -4.24 -22.84 -20.62
CA GLY A 6 -3.25 -22.26 -21.50
C GLY A 6 -3.28 -22.83 -22.93
N TYR A 7 -2.45 -22.31 -23.82
CA TYR A 7 -2.39 -22.72 -25.24
C TYR A 7 -1.97 -24.19 -25.43
N THR A 8 -1.32 -24.81 -24.44
CA THR A 8 -0.96 -26.22 -24.43
C THR A 8 -2.04 -27.13 -23.86
N GLY A 9 -3.17 -26.60 -23.37
CA GLY A 9 -4.20 -27.31 -22.65
C GLY A 9 -3.93 -27.50 -21.15
N LYS A 10 -2.79 -27.05 -20.65
CA LYS A 10 -2.47 -27.09 -19.23
C LYS A 10 -3.29 -26.05 -18.44
N LYS A 11 -3.58 -26.38 -17.16
CA LYS A 11 -4.22 -25.44 -16.23
C LYS A 11 -3.31 -24.27 -15.93
N ILE A 12 -3.87 -23.09 -15.72
CA ILE A 12 -3.15 -21.93 -15.22
C ILE A 12 -2.81 -22.16 -13.74
N LYS A 13 -1.54 -21.92 -13.40
CA LYS A 13 -1.00 -21.98 -12.03
C LYS A 13 -0.50 -20.63 -11.55
N TYR A 14 0.00 -19.81 -12.48
CA TYR A 14 0.63 -18.54 -12.16
C TYR A 14 -0.22 -17.39 -12.68
N ILE A 15 -0.46 -16.43 -11.83
CA ILE A 15 -1.14 -15.17 -12.17
C ILE A 15 -0.09 -14.06 -11.97
N ILE A 16 0.14 -13.26 -13.00
CA ILE A 16 1.03 -12.10 -12.90
C ILE A 16 0.19 -10.84 -13.17
N ASN A 17 0.02 -10.02 -12.15
CA ASN A 17 -0.61 -8.71 -12.28
C ASN A 17 0.45 -7.68 -12.64
N ILE A 18 0.34 -7.05 -13.80
CA ILE A 18 1.23 -5.99 -14.25
C ILE A 18 0.45 -4.67 -14.18
N GLY A 19 0.81 -3.82 -13.22
CA GLY A 19 0.14 -2.55 -12.96
C GLY A 19 0.96 -1.72 -11.98
N ILE A 20 0.71 -0.43 -11.86
CA ILE A 20 1.43 0.47 -10.96
C ILE A 20 0.47 1.34 -10.16
N GLY A 21 0.89 1.83 -8.99
CA GLY A 21 0.08 2.66 -8.11
C GLY A 21 -1.18 1.92 -7.65
N GLY A 22 -2.36 2.48 -7.89
CA GLY A 22 -3.63 1.86 -7.48
C GLY A 22 -3.95 0.53 -8.17
N SER A 23 -3.36 0.26 -9.34
CA SER A 23 -3.48 -1.03 -10.02
C SER A 23 -2.55 -2.13 -9.45
N ASP A 24 -1.71 -1.79 -8.47
CA ASP A 24 -0.78 -2.69 -7.78
C ASP A 24 -1.04 -2.73 -6.27
N LEU A 25 -0.97 -1.58 -5.59
CA LEU A 25 -0.92 -1.50 -4.12
C LEU A 25 -2.12 -2.15 -3.41
N GLY A 26 -3.35 -1.87 -3.87
CA GLY A 26 -4.54 -2.50 -3.31
C GLY A 26 -4.58 -4.01 -3.56
N PRO A 27 -4.47 -4.46 -4.82
CA PRO A 27 -4.41 -5.87 -5.14
C PRO A 27 -3.32 -6.66 -4.41
N VAL A 28 -2.08 -6.17 -4.34
CA VAL A 28 -1.00 -6.87 -3.63
C VAL A 28 -1.25 -6.90 -2.12
N MET A 29 -1.72 -5.81 -1.53
CA MET A 29 -2.02 -5.75 -0.11
C MET A 29 -3.09 -6.77 0.28
N VAL A 30 -4.22 -6.82 -0.43
CA VAL A 30 -5.30 -7.77 -0.15
C VAL A 30 -4.86 -9.21 -0.40
N THR A 31 -4.13 -9.46 -1.47
CA THR A 31 -3.63 -10.79 -1.81
C THR A 31 -2.68 -11.33 -0.74
N GLU A 32 -1.74 -10.51 -0.25
CA GLU A 32 -0.84 -10.90 0.85
C GLU A 32 -1.59 -11.06 2.18
N ALA A 33 -2.52 -10.15 2.49
CA ALA A 33 -3.31 -10.22 3.72
C ALA A 33 -4.20 -11.47 3.79
N LEU A 34 -4.68 -11.95 2.65
CA LEU A 34 -5.55 -13.12 2.54
C LEU A 34 -4.83 -14.37 2.02
N LYS A 35 -3.52 -14.47 2.22
CA LYS A 35 -2.74 -15.64 1.83
C LYS A 35 -3.28 -16.97 2.36
N PRO A 36 -3.83 -17.09 3.58
CA PRO A 36 -4.49 -18.31 4.04
C PRO A 36 -5.71 -18.76 3.20
N TYR A 37 -6.25 -17.86 2.38
CA TYR A 37 -7.42 -18.11 1.52
C TYR A 37 -7.05 -18.36 0.06
N TRP A 38 -5.77 -18.45 -0.27
CA TRP A 38 -5.35 -18.70 -1.66
C TRP A 38 -5.91 -20.03 -2.16
N ALA A 39 -6.39 -20.02 -3.39
CA ALA A 39 -6.84 -21.23 -4.05
C ALA A 39 -5.65 -22.19 -4.25
N GLU A 40 -5.89 -23.47 -3.97
CA GLU A 40 -4.86 -24.50 -4.10
C GLU A 40 -4.27 -24.54 -5.53
N GLY A 41 -2.94 -24.59 -5.60
CA GLY A 41 -2.21 -24.64 -6.86
C GLY A 41 -2.11 -23.31 -7.62
N ILE A 42 -2.63 -22.22 -7.08
CA ILE A 42 -2.48 -20.87 -7.64
C ILE A 42 -1.36 -20.11 -6.91
N GLN A 43 -0.49 -19.47 -7.69
CA GLN A 43 0.54 -18.55 -7.20
C GLN A 43 0.38 -17.22 -7.94
N THR A 44 0.33 -16.13 -7.19
CA THR A 44 0.14 -14.78 -7.75
C THR A 44 1.37 -13.93 -7.50
N TYR A 45 1.79 -13.22 -8.54
CA TYR A 45 2.89 -12.27 -8.51
C TYR A 45 2.42 -10.90 -9.00
N PHE A 46 3.08 -9.86 -8.53
CA PHE A 46 2.80 -8.49 -8.90
C PHE A 46 4.05 -7.86 -9.48
N VAL A 47 3.91 -7.11 -10.58
CA VAL A 47 5.00 -6.39 -11.25
C VAL A 47 4.54 -4.96 -11.47
N SER A 48 5.19 -4.02 -10.81
CA SER A 48 4.81 -2.61 -10.86
C SER A 48 5.96 -1.69 -11.31
N ASN A 49 7.17 -1.90 -10.81
CA ASN A 49 8.30 -1.03 -11.13
C ASN A 49 8.78 -1.24 -12.58
N VAL A 50 9.15 -0.13 -13.25
CA VAL A 50 9.78 -0.17 -14.58
C VAL A 50 11.22 -0.69 -14.55
N ASP A 51 11.86 -0.75 -13.36
CA ASP A 51 13.13 -1.44 -13.19
C ASP A 51 13.00 -2.89 -13.71
N GLY A 52 13.80 -3.20 -14.73
CA GLY A 52 13.82 -4.50 -15.39
C GLY A 52 14.07 -5.68 -14.44
N THR A 53 14.68 -5.46 -13.28
CA THR A 53 14.87 -6.47 -12.23
C THR A 53 13.53 -7.03 -11.77
N HIS A 54 12.50 -6.20 -11.59
CA HIS A 54 11.21 -6.64 -11.07
C HIS A 54 10.54 -7.68 -11.97
N ILE A 55 10.44 -7.37 -13.27
CA ILE A 55 9.86 -8.32 -14.24
C ILE A 55 10.77 -9.53 -14.47
N ALA A 56 12.09 -9.35 -14.56
CA ALA A 56 13.03 -10.41 -14.82
C ALA A 56 13.02 -11.47 -13.71
N GLU A 57 13.09 -11.05 -12.44
CA GLU A 57 13.04 -11.97 -11.28
C GLU A 57 11.67 -12.66 -11.14
N THR A 58 10.60 -12.03 -11.58
CA THR A 58 9.27 -12.65 -11.60
C THR A 58 9.17 -13.72 -12.68
N LEU A 59 9.63 -13.43 -13.90
CA LEU A 59 9.58 -14.38 -15.02
C LEU A 59 10.43 -15.64 -14.81
N LYS A 60 11.47 -15.59 -13.97
CA LYS A 60 12.26 -16.77 -13.58
C LYS A 60 11.47 -17.80 -12.76
N LYS A 61 10.40 -17.38 -12.08
CA LYS A 61 9.60 -18.20 -11.16
C LYS A 61 8.46 -18.94 -11.84
N VAL A 62 8.18 -18.65 -13.11
CA VAL A 62 6.96 -19.09 -13.81
C VAL A 62 7.26 -19.73 -15.16
N THR A 63 6.30 -20.46 -15.70
CA THR A 63 6.38 -21.05 -17.04
C THR A 63 5.33 -20.44 -17.97
N PRO A 64 5.66 -20.10 -19.24
CA PRO A 64 4.76 -19.40 -20.13
C PRO A 64 3.40 -20.09 -20.35
N ASP A 65 3.40 -21.42 -20.46
CA ASP A 65 2.21 -22.22 -20.77
C ASP A 65 1.25 -22.44 -19.58
N GLU A 66 1.63 -22.03 -18.38
CA GLU A 66 0.82 -22.12 -17.16
C GLU A 66 0.58 -20.74 -16.51
N THR A 67 0.97 -19.64 -17.20
CA THR A 67 0.88 -18.27 -16.67
C THR A 67 -0.24 -17.47 -17.32
N LEU A 68 -1.01 -16.75 -16.52
CA LEU A 68 -1.98 -15.72 -16.94
C LEU A 68 -1.46 -14.34 -16.53
N PHE A 69 -1.34 -13.44 -17.48
CA PHE A 69 -0.95 -12.06 -17.28
C PHE A 69 -2.19 -11.16 -17.24
N LEU A 70 -2.33 -10.36 -16.19
CA LEU A 70 -3.36 -9.34 -16.05
C LEU A 70 -2.70 -7.98 -16.25
N ILE A 71 -3.02 -7.30 -17.33
CA ILE A 71 -2.49 -5.96 -17.63
C ILE A 71 -3.46 -4.93 -17.08
N ALA A 72 -3.11 -4.36 -15.93
CA ALA A 72 -3.96 -3.47 -15.15
C ALA A 72 -3.57 -2.00 -15.38
N SER A 73 -4.22 -1.36 -16.36
CA SER A 73 -4.02 0.04 -16.69
C SER A 73 -5.29 0.66 -17.25
N LYS A 74 -5.85 1.66 -16.58
CA LYS A 74 -7.09 2.33 -16.97
C LYS A 74 -7.04 2.82 -18.43
N THR A 75 -5.97 3.53 -18.79
CA THR A 75 -5.77 4.10 -20.12
C THR A 75 -5.06 3.16 -21.09
N PHE A 76 -4.46 2.08 -20.60
CA PHE A 76 -3.60 1.16 -21.35
C PHE A 76 -2.42 1.85 -22.05
N THR A 77 -1.95 2.97 -21.48
CA THR A 77 -0.85 3.80 -22.01
C THR A 77 0.19 4.16 -20.94
N THR A 78 -0.01 3.72 -19.70
CA THR A 78 0.93 3.98 -18.60
C THR A 78 2.28 3.36 -18.93
N GLN A 79 3.33 4.18 -19.00
CA GLN A 79 4.65 3.79 -19.50
C GLN A 79 5.21 2.55 -18.79
N GLU A 80 5.22 2.55 -17.46
CA GLU A 80 5.76 1.47 -16.64
C GLU A 80 5.01 0.15 -16.89
N THR A 81 3.68 0.24 -16.88
CA THR A 81 2.82 -0.94 -17.11
C THR A 81 3.02 -1.49 -18.51
N MET A 82 3.03 -0.64 -19.54
CA MET A 82 3.18 -1.10 -20.92
C MET A 82 4.58 -1.64 -21.22
N THR A 83 5.63 -1.05 -20.66
CA THR A 83 7.01 -1.57 -20.78
C THR A 83 7.10 -2.98 -20.22
N ASN A 84 6.59 -3.22 -19.01
CA ASN A 84 6.55 -4.53 -18.40
C ASN A 84 5.64 -5.52 -19.17
N ALA A 85 4.49 -5.04 -19.65
CA ALA A 85 3.55 -5.86 -20.44
C ALA A 85 4.16 -6.34 -21.74
N PHE A 86 4.84 -5.47 -22.51
CA PHE A 86 5.54 -5.85 -23.73
C PHE A 86 6.73 -6.79 -23.45
N THR A 87 7.45 -6.60 -22.35
CA THR A 87 8.51 -7.53 -21.93
C THR A 87 7.94 -8.91 -21.63
N ALA A 88 6.84 -9.01 -20.88
CA ALA A 88 6.14 -10.26 -20.61
C ALA A 88 5.62 -10.93 -21.90
N ARG A 89 5.02 -10.13 -22.82
CA ARG A 89 4.53 -10.61 -24.12
C ARG A 89 5.65 -11.19 -24.98
N ASN A 90 6.78 -10.50 -25.08
CA ASN A 90 7.93 -10.95 -25.84
C ASN A 90 8.53 -12.24 -25.24
N TRP A 91 8.64 -12.30 -23.91
CA TRP A 91 9.08 -13.50 -23.20
C TRP A 91 8.14 -14.70 -23.45
N PHE A 92 6.82 -14.46 -23.37
CA PHE A 92 5.80 -15.47 -23.65
C PHE A 92 5.90 -15.99 -25.09
N LEU A 93 5.98 -15.10 -26.07
CA LEU A 93 6.03 -15.45 -27.49
C LEU A 93 7.32 -16.17 -27.90
N LYS A 94 8.44 -15.99 -27.19
CA LYS A 94 9.66 -16.78 -27.43
C LYS A 94 9.39 -18.27 -27.32
N LYS A 95 8.46 -18.72 -26.46
CA LYS A 95 8.06 -20.13 -26.30
C LYS A 95 6.79 -20.46 -27.07
N ALA A 96 5.77 -19.66 -26.96
CA ALA A 96 4.45 -19.90 -27.55
C ALA A 96 4.44 -19.79 -29.08
N LYS A 97 5.35 -19.00 -29.70
CA LYS A 97 5.60 -18.83 -31.15
C LYS A 97 4.45 -18.21 -31.96
N LYS A 98 3.19 -18.26 -31.50
CA LYS A 98 2.01 -17.78 -32.24
C LYS A 98 1.32 -16.66 -31.47
N GLU A 99 1.06 -15.55 -32.16
CA GLU A 99 0.31 -14.39 -31.63
C GLU A 99 -1.09 -14.80 -31.12
N SER A 100 -1.77 -15.73 -31.81
CA SER A 100 -3.09 -16.22 -31.39
C SER A 100 -3.12 -16.87 -30.00
N HIS A 101 -1.97 -17.25 -29.46
CA HIS A 101 -1.88 -17.81 -28.12
C HIS A 101 -2.00 -16.75 -27.02
N ILE A 102 -1.81 -15.45 -27.35
CA ILE A 102 -1.98 -14.33 -26.43
C ILE A 102 -3.39 -14.33 -25.83
N ALA A 103 -4.42 -14.61 -26.64
CA ALA A 103 -5.82 -14.65 -26.18
C ALA A 103 -6.07 -15.63 -25.01
N LYS A 104 -5.22 -16.61 -24.77
CA LYS A 104 -5.36 -17.55 -23.66
C LYS A 104 -4.52 -17.19 -22.42
N HIS A 105 -3.66 -16.19 -22.52
CA HIS A 105 -2.66 -15.90 -21.49
C HIS A 105 -2.60 -14.44 -21.06
N PHE A 106 -3.30 -13.54 -21.78
CA PHE A 106 -3.31 -12.13 -21.47
C PHE A 106 -4.75 -11.61 -21.34
N VAL A 107 -4.98 -10.85 -20.28
CA VAL A 107 -6.25 -10.22 -19.93
C VAL A 107 -5.97 -8.75 -19.66
N ALA A 108 -6.85 -7.89 -20.11
CA ALA A 108 -6.77 -6.45 -19.87
C ALA A 108 -7.78 -6.00 -18.82
N LEU A 109 -7.33 -5.21 -17.86
CA LEU A 109 -8.17 -4.48 -16.91
C LEU A 109 -8.07 -3.00 -17.29
N SER A 110 -8.98 -2.52 -18.15
CA SER A 110 -8.83 -1.23 -18.83
C SER A 110 -10.18 -0.67 -19.27
N THR A 111 -10.18 0.62 -19.60
CA THR A 111 -11.30 1.31 -20.26
C THR A 111 -11.01 1.63 -21.74
N ASN A 112 -9.81 1.31 -22.25
CA ASN A 112 -9.32 1.66 -23.56
C ASN A 112 -9.24 0.45 -24.49
N GLU A 113 -10.37 0.05 -25.07
CA GLU A 113 -10.48 -1.10 -25.97
C GLU A 113 -9.53 -1.00 -27.18
N LYS A 114 -9.35 0.19 -27.74
CA LYS A 114 -8.50 0.40 -28.92
C LYS A 114 -7.05 -0.02 -28.67
N GLU A 115 -6.45 0.40 -27.57
CA GLU A 115 -5.06 0.06 -27.22
C GLU A 115 -4.94 -1.41 -26.75
N VAL A 116 -5.99 -1.95 -26.13
CA VAL A 116 -6.05 -3.37 -25.75
C VAL A 116 -6.02 -4.27 -27.01
N LEU A 117 -6.82 -3.97 -28.01
CA LEU A 117 -6.82 -4.69 -29.30
C LEU A 117 -5.48 -4.54 -30.02
N ARG A 118 -4.87 -3.35 -30.00
CA ARG A 118 -3.55 -3.09 -30.58
C ARG A 118 -2.44 -3.92 -29.93
N PHE A 119 -2.53 -4.18 -28.62
CA PHE A 119 -1.59 -5.05 -27.92
C PHE A 119 -1.73 -6.52 -28.33
N GLY A 120 -2.88 -6.92 -28.87
CA GLY A 120 -3.20 -8.29 -29.30
C GLY A 120 -4.09 -9.06 -28.33
N ILE A 121 -4.70 -8.39 -27.33
CA ILE A 121 -5.69 -8.97 -26.43
C ILE A 121 -7.07 -8.86 -27.08
N ASP A 122 -7.82 -9.98 -27.14
CA ASP A 122 -9.21 -10.01 -27.61
C ASP A 122 -10.10 -9.21 -26.64
N SER A 123 -11.05 -8.42 -27.17
CA SER A 123 -12.00 -7.65 -26.37
C SER A 123 -12.80 -8.50 -25.39
N LYS A 124 -13.00 -9.79 -25.66
CA LYS A 124 -13.61 -10.76 -24.72
C LYS A 124 -12.78 -11.00 -23.46
N ASN A 125 -11.48 -10.71 -23.52
CA ASN A 125 -10.55 -10.80 -22.40
C ASN A 125 -10.25 -9.43 -21.78
N MET A 126 -11.09 -8.44 -22.08
CA MET A 126 -11.03 -7.12 -21.48
C MET A 126 -12.13 -6.99 -20.41
N PHE A 127 -11.75 -6.61 -19.21
CA PHE A 127 -12.65 -6.29 -18.12
C PHE A 127 -12.64 -4.78 -17.91
N ALA A 128 -13.70 -4.14 -18.35
CA ALA A 128 -13.86 -2.70 -18.22
C ALA A 128 -14.37 -2.31 -16.84
N PHE A 129 -14.11 -1.08 -16.45
CA PHE A 129 -14.66 -0.43 -15.27
C PHE A 129 -14.95 1.03 -15.61
N TRP A 130 -15.65 1.73 -14.71
CA TRP A 130 -16.14 3.08 -15.01
C TRP A 130 -15.03 4.13 -14.89
N ASP A 131 -15.17 5.24 -15.61
CA ASP A 131 -14.21 6.35 -15.63
C ASP A 131 -14.08 7.08 -14.29
N TRP A 132 -15.14 7.08 -13.47
CA TRP A 132 -15.15 7.65 -12.14
C TRP A 132 -14.39 6.80 -11.09
N VAL A 133 -13.98 5.57 -11.41
CA VAL A 133 -13.18 4.76 -10.50
C VAL A 133 -11.75 5.31 -10.41
N GLY A 134 -11.38 5.85 -9.27
CA GLY A 134 -10.02 6.32 -8.98
C GLY A 134 -9.05 5.17 -8.76
N GLY A 135 -7.79 5.31 -9.22
CA GLY A 135 -6.78 4.24 -9.14
C GLY A 135 -6.59 3.67 -7.74
N ARG A 136 -6.37 4.53 -6.74
CA ARG A 136 -6.13 4.13 -5.33
C ARG A 136 -7.36 3.56 -4.61
N TYR A 137 -8.53 3.66 -5.22
CA TYR A 137 -9.80 3.09 -4.72
C TYR A 137 -10.35 1.99 -5.64
N SER A 138 -9.53 1.47 -6.56
CA SER A 138 -9.99 0.60 -7.65
C SER A 138 -10.04 -0.89 -7.32
N LEU A 139 -9.51 -1.32 -6.17
CA LEU A 139 -9.46 -2.75 -5.81
C LEU A 139 -10.84 -3.43 -5.77
N TRP A 140 -11.91 -2.63 -5.56
CA TRP A 140 -13.31 -3.07 -5.55
C TRP A 140 -13.90 -3.31 -6.95
N SER A 141 -13.23 -2.79 -7.99
CA SER A 141 -13.62 -2.88 -9.40
C SER A 141 -13.00 -4.08 -10.10
N ALA A 142 -13.02 -4.09 -11.44
CA ALA A 142 -12.33 -5.09 -12.25
C ALA A 142 -10.82 -5.18 -11.95
N ILE A 143 -10.20 -4.13 -11.41
CA ILE A 143 -8.79 -4.17 -10.94
C ILE A 143 -8.57 -5.24 -9.86
N GLY A 144 -9.59 -5.58 -9.08
CA GLY A 144 -9.57 -6.67 -8.11
C GLY A 144 -9.61 -8.09 -8.71
N LEU A 145 -9.55 -8.25 -10.04
CA LEU A 145 -9.58 -9.57 -10.67
C LEU A 145 -8.43 -10.46 -10.19
N SER A 146 -7.23 -9.93 -9.98
CA SER A 146 -6.10 -10.68 -9.43
C SER A 146 -6.41 -11.25 -8.05
N ILE A 147 -7.08 -10.47 -7.19
CA ILE A 147 -7.55 -10.91 -5.87
C ILE A 147 -8.55 -12.06 -6.05
N SER A 148 -9.59 -11.84 -6.85
CA SER A 148 -10.66 -12.83 -7.08
C SER A 148 -10.16 -14.15 -7.63
N LEU A 149 -9.15 -14.11 -8.51
CA LEU A 149 -8.52 -15.32 -9.08
C LEU A 149 -7.66 -16.04 -8.04
N THR A 150 -7.04 -15.31 -7.12
CA THR A 150 -6.13 -15.84 -6.11
C THR A 150 -6.88 -16.48 -4.94
N ILE A 151 -7.87 -15.77 -4.36
CA ILE A 151 -8.61 -16.25 -3.17
C ILE A 151 -9.96 -16.90 -3.50
N GLY A 152 -10.35 -16.92 -4.77
CA GLY A 152 -11.64 -17.39 -5.24
C GLY A 152 -12.75 -16.34 -5.12
N PHE A 153 -13.75 -16.45 -6.01
CA PHE A 153 -14.84 -15.47 -6.10
C PHE A 153 -15.67 -15.34 -4.81
N LYS A 154 -15.88 -16.45 -4.09
CA LYS A 154 -16.62 -16.42 -2.83
C LYS A 154 -15.94 -15.55 -1.79
N ALA A 155 -14.65 -15.74 -1.56
CA ALA A 155 -13.87 -14.94 -0.63
C ALA A 155 -13.78 -13.47 -1.08
N PHE A 156 -13.62 -13.20 -2.39
CA PHE A 156 -13.69 -11.85 -2.92
C PHE A 156 -15.07 -11.20 -2.69
N SER A 157 -16.15 -11.94 -2.88
CA SER A 157 -17.50 -11.45 -2.56
C SER A 157 -17.67 -11.13 -1.07
N ASP A 158 -17.06 -11.93 -0.19
CA ASP A 158 -17.10 -11.67 1.26
C ASP A 158 -16.26 -10.43 1.64
N LEU A 159 -15.15 -10.17 0.93
CA LEU A 159 -14.39 -8.89 1.03
C LEU A 159 -15.30 -7.69 0.68
N LEU A 160 -16.01 -7.76 -0.44
CA LEU A 160 -16.96 -6.71 -0.84
C LEU A 160 -18.09 -6.51 0.18
N LYS A 161 -18.59 -7.59 0.78
CA LYS A 161 -19.62 -7.50 1.83
C LYS A 161 -19.08 -6.81 3.09
N GLY A 162 -17.82 -7.05 3.45
CA GLY A 162 -17.18 -6.36 4.57
C GLY A 162 -17.11 -4.86 4.36
N ALA A 163 -16.69 -4.43 3.16
CA ALA A 163 -16.69 -3.02 2.78
C ALA A 163 -18.10 -2.43 2.80
N HIS A 164 -19.06 -3.11 2.19
CA HIS A 164 -20.47 -2.69 2.18
C HIS A 164 -21.06 -2.56 3.61
N HIS A 165 -20.63 -3.40 4.54
CA HIS A 165 -21.05 -3.29 5.93
C HIS A 165 -20.61 -1.95 6.56
N ILE A 166 -19.39 -1.51 6.28
CA ILE A 166 -18.89 -0.21 6.74
C ILE A 166 -19.53 0.95 5.96
N ASP A 167 -19.82 0.81 4.67
CA ASP A 167 -20.59 1.79 3.90
C ASP A 167 -21.95 2.05 4.55
N LYS A 168 -22.61 0.97 4.99
CA LYS A 168 -23.89 1.05 5.67
C LYS A 168 -23.74 1.74 7.03
N HIS A 169 -22.76 1.32 7.85
CA HIS A 169 -22.44 1.95 9.12
C HIS A 169 -22.16 3.45 8.96
N PHE A 170 -21.35 3.83 7.97
CA PHE A 170 -21.00 5.22 7.69
C PHE A 170 -22.22 6.09 7.38
N ARG A 171 -23.22 5.56 6.67
CA ARG A 171 -24.46 6.29 6.31
C ARG A 171 -25.49 6.34 7.43
N GLU A 172 -25.55 5.31 8.27
CA GLU A 172 -26.67 5.12 9.22
C GLU A 172 -26.32 5.47 10.67
N ALA A 173 -25.04 5.34 11.07
CA ALA A 173 -24.62 5.63 12.43
C ALA A 173 -24.65 7.13 12.73
N THR A 174 -25.01 7.48 13.97
CA THR A 174 -24.91 8.87 14.46
C THR A 174 -23.45 9.32 14.47
N LEU A 175 -23.17 10.62 14.31
CA LEU A 175 -21.77 11.12 14.19
C LEU A 175 -20.87 10.68 15.36
N LYS A 176 -21.41 10.61 16.58
CA LYS A 176 -20.66 10.20 17.79
C LYS A 176 -20.43 8.69 17.92
N GLU A 177 -21.05 7.89 17.07
CA GLU A 177 -20.90 6.43 16.99
C GLU A 177 -20.28 6.00 15.67
N ASN A 178 -20.11 6.92 14.73
CA ASN A 178 -19.61 6.67 13.38
C ASN A 178 -18.08 6.54 13.40
N MET A 179 -17.58 5.30 13.37
CA MET A 179 -16.16 5.01 13.49
C MET A 179 -15.28 5.77 12.46
N PRO A 180 -15.59 5.78 11.16
CA PRO A 180 -14.83 6.58 10.19
C PRO A 180 -14.77 8.06 10.52
N VAL A 181 -15.89 8.65 10.96
CA VAL A 181 -15.98 10.06 11.33
C VAL A 181 -15.14 10.36 12.57
N ILE A 182 -15.22 9.50 13.60
CA ILE A 182 -14.42 9.65 14.82
C ILE A 182 -12.92 9.59 14.49
N LEU A 183 -12.49 8.61 13.71
CA LEU A 183 -11.08 8.48 13.29
C LEU A 183 -10.62 9.68 12.46
N ALA A 184 -11.47 10.19 11.57
CA ALA A 184 -11.15 11.38 10.79
C ALA A 184 -10.97 12.61 11.67
N LEU A 185 -11.87 12.82 12.63
CA LEU A 185 -11.81 13.94 13.58
C LEU A 185 -10.59 13.86 14.48
N LEU A 186 -10.24 12.67 14.99
CA LEU A 186 -9.03 12.45 15.77
C LEU A 186 -7.76 12.76 14.94
N GLY A 187 -7.68 12.28 13.69
CA GLY A 187 -6.56 12.59 12.80
C GLY A 187 -6.41 14.09 12.54
N ILE A 188 -7.52 14.79 12.27
CA ILE A 188 -7.55 16.25 12.11
C ILE A 188 -7.13 16.94 13.41
N TRP A 189 -7.65 16.49 14.55
CA TRP A 189 -7.31 17.01 15.86
C TRP A 189 -5.81 17.00 16.11
N TYR A 190 -5.16 15.84 15.90
CA TYR A 190 -3.72 15.72 16.09
C TYR A 190 -2.93 16.51 15.04
N THR A 191 -3.34 16.49 13.78
CA THR A 191 -2.63 17.20 12.71
C THR A 191 -2.73 18.72 12.87
N ASN A 192 -3.92 19.26 13.08
CA ASN A 192 -4.16 20.70 13.00
C ASN A 192 -4.04 21.42 14.35
N PHE A 193 -4.24 20.74 15.47
CA PHE A 193 -4.22 21.36 16.80
C PHE A 193 -3.00 20.95 17.64
N PHE A 194 -2.43 19.78 17.40
CA PHE A 194 -1.20 19.31 18.08
C PHE A 194 0.03 19.29 17.18
N GLY A 195 -0.12 19.64 15.90
CA GLY A 195 0.99 19.72 14.95
C GLY A 195 1.62 18.37 14.56
N ALA A 196 0.89 17.27 14.72
CA ALA A 196 1.34 15.96 14.29
C ALA A 196 1.49 15.93 12.76
N GLN A 197 2.70 15.68 12.26
CA GLN A 197 2.99 15.65 10.84
C GLN A 197 2.84 14.26 10.22
N THR A 198 2.81 13.23 11.06
CA THR A 198 2.75 11.83 10.63
C THR A 198 1.71 11.05 11.42
N GLU A 199 1.25 9.96 10.83
CA GLU A 199 0.40 8.96 11.49
C GLU A 199 0.96 7.58 11.17
N ALA A 200 1.24 6.77 12.20
CA ALA A 200 1.77 5.42 12.03
C ALA A 200 0.63 4.38 12.01
N ILE A 201 0.72 3.41 11.10
CA ILE A 201 -0.16 2.23 11.05
C ILE A 201 0.69 1.01 11.40
N LEU A 202 0.41 0.38 12.53
CA LEU A 202 1.24 -0.64 13.16
C LEU A 202 0.46 -1.97 13.29
N PRO A 203 0.41 -2.79 12.22
CA PRO A 203 -0.30 -4.06 12.28
C PRO A 203 0.50 -5.12 13.03
N TYR A 204 -0.12 -5.76 14.03
CA TYR A 204 0.41 -6.92 14.75
C TYR A 204 -0.09 -8.22 14.11
N ASP A 205 0.16 -8.31 12.82
CA ASP A 205 -0.06 -9.49 11.97
C ASP A 205 0.84 -9.39 10.73
N GLN A 206 1.62 -10.43 10.46
CA GLN A 206 2.57 -10.43 9.34
C GLN A 206 1.86 -10.35 7.98
N TYR A 207 0.66 -10.88 7.84
CA TYR A 207 -0.11 -10.79 6.61
C TYR A 207 -0.51 -9.36 6.25
N LEU A 208 -0.60 -8.46 7.24
CA LEU A 208 -0.91 -7.05 7.02
C LEU A 208 0.32 -6.17 6.72
N HIS A 209 1.49 -6.74 6.42
CA HIS A 209 2.73 -5.97 6.18
C HIS A 209 2.61 -4.95 5.04
N ARG A 210 1.72 -5.16 4.07
CA ARG A 210 1.47 -4.21 2.97
C ARG A 210 0.37 -3.19 3.27
N PHE A 211 -0.34 -3.32 4.38
CA PHE A 211 -1.46 -2.44 4.73
C PHE A 211 -1.03 -0.97 4.92
N PRO A 212 0.06 -0.65 5.65
CA PRO A 212 0.55 0.73 5.73
C PRO A 212 0.91 1.31 4.35
N ALA A 213 1.60 0.54 3.50
CA ALA A 213 2.00 0.98 2.16
C ALA A 213 0.80 1.27 1.23
N TYR A 214 -0.30 0.52 1.37
CA TYR A 214 -1.53 0.81 0.64
C TYR A 214 -2.11 2.17 1.06
N PHE A 215 -2.18 2.44 2.35
CA PHE A 215 -2.72 3.71 2.86
C PHE A 215 -1.75 4.89 2.77
N GLN A 216 -0.46 4.68 2.50
CA GLN A 216 0.42 5.76 2.04
C GLN A 216 -0.17 6.42 0.79
N GLN A 217 -0.48 5.63 -0.25
CA GLN A 217 -1.14 6.19 -1.42
C GLN A 217 -2.57 6.65 -1.09
N GLY A 218 -3.34 5.83 -0.40
CA GLY A 218 -4.75 6.13 -0.07
C GLY A 218 -4.92 7.50 0.59
N ASN A 219 -4.13 7.83 1.59
CA ASN A 219 -4.22 9.09 2.33
C ASN A 219 -3.39 10.21 1.66
N MET A 220 -2.08 9.98 1.42
CA MET A 220 -1.18 11.06 1.02
C MET A 220 -1.50 11.60 -0.38
N GLU A 221 -1.87 10.74 -1.32
CA GLU A 221 -2.30 11.17 -2.65
C GLU A 221 -3.69 11.83 -2.63
N SER A 222 -4.57 11.42 -1.72
CA SER A 222 -5.91 12.00 -1.60
C SER A 222 -5.90 13.36 -0.91
N ASN A 223 -5.28 13.46 0.25
CA ASN A 223 -5.40 14.60 1.14
C ASN A 223 -4.12 15.45 1.24
N GLY A 224 -3.01 15.03 0.64
CA GLY A 224 -1.80 15.84 0.52
C GLY A 224 -2.00 16.96 -0.52
N LYS A 225 -2.83 17.94 -0.20
CA LYS A 225 -3.24 19.03 -1.11
C LYS A 225 -2.92 20.40 -0.50
N GLN A 226 -2.41 21.30 -1.31
CA GLN A 226 -2.10 22.68 -0.92
C GLN A 226 -3.17 23.69 -1.33
N THR A 227 -4.24 23.25 -2.02
CA THR A 227 -5.28 24.12 -2.59
C THR A 227 -6.65 23.60 -2.21
N ASP A 228 -7.53 24.48 -1.75
CA ASP A 228 -8.90 24.17 -1.40
C ASP A 228 -9.81 24.03 -2.65
N ARG A 229 -11.07 23.61 -2.44
CA ARG A 229 -12.06 23.45 -3.52
C ARG A 229 -12.43 24.76 -4.22
N SER A 230 -12.08 25.92 -3.66
CA SER A 230 -12.28 27.24 -4.29
C SER A 230 -11.06 27.73 -5.07
N GLY A 231 -9.98 26.92 -5.13
CA GLY A 231 -8.73 27.26 -5.81
C GLY A 231 -7.79 28.16 -4.98
N LYS A 232 -8.01 28.28 -3.68
CA LYS A 232 -7.17 29.10 -2.80
C LYS A 232 -6.15 28.23 -2.05
N PRO A 233 -4.93 28.75 -1.79
CA PRO A 233 -3.98 28.06 -0.93
C PRO A 233 -4.57 27.85 0.47
N VAL A 234 -4.45 26.63 1.00
CA VAL A 234 -4.84 26.32 2.38
C VAL A 234 -3.83 26.90 3.37
N GLN A 235 -4.30 27.34 4.53
CA GLN A 235 -3.48 27.93 5.60
C GLN A 235 -3.32 26.97 6.79
N TYR A 236 -3.60 25.70 6.60
CA TYR A 236 -3.54 24.63 7.59
C TYR A 236 -2.91 23.36 6.98
N ALA A 237 -2.41 22.48 7.83
CA ALA A 237 -1.86 21.21 7.38
C ALA A 237 -2.96 20.27 6.86
N THR A 238 -2.65 19.54 5.80
CA THR A 238 -3.52 18.53 5.20
C THR A 238 -2.70 17.25 4.97
N GLY A 239 -3.32 16.09 4.99
CA GLY A 239 -2.72 14.82 4.57
C GLY A 239 -1.42 14.46 5.32
N PRO A 240 -1.48 13.95 6.58
CA PRO A 240 -0.29 13.54 7.31
C PRO A 240 0.49 12.47 6.54
N ILE A 241 1.79 12.38 6.80
CA ILE A 241 2.64 11.30 6.26
C ILE A 241 2.21 9.98 6.90
N ILE A 242 1.74 9.03 6.11
CA ILE A 242 1.39 7.69 6.56
C ILE A 242 2.60 6.76 6.41
N TRP A 243 2.89 6.01 7.46
CA TRP A 243 3.98 5.03 7.48
C TRP A 243 3.70 3.94 8.50
N GLY A 244 4.50 2.89 8.51
CA GLY A 244 4.41 1.83 9.51
C GLY A 244 4.97 0.51 9.02
N GLU A 245 5.16 -0.38 9.98
CA GLU A 245 5.66 -1.74 9.81
C GLU A 245 4.95 -2.68 10.77
N PRO A 246 4.93 -3.98 10.50
CA PRO A 246 4.37 -4.94 11.45
C PRO A 246 5.07 -4.92 12.81
N GLY A 247 4.29 -4.99 13.88
CA GLY A 247 4.79 -5.44 15.18
C GLY A 247 5.11 -6.95 15.11
N THR A 248 6.18 -7.44 15.75
CA THR A 248 7.10 -6.75 16.66
C THR A 248 8.32 -6.11 15.96
N ASN A 249 8.48 -6.28 14.63
CA ASN A 249 9.63 -5.74 13.89
C ASN A 249 9.78 -4.22 14.08
N GLY A 250 8.68 -3.46 13.97
CA GLY A 250 8.68 -2.02 14.19
C GLY A 250 9.23 -1.61 15.55
N GLN A 251 9.00 -2.41 16.62
CA GLN A 251 9.52 -2.15 17.96
C GLN A 251 11.05 -2.11 17.99
N HIS A 252 11.70 -2.92 17.15
CA HIS A 252 13.16 -3.00 17.05
C HIS A 252 13.74 -2.06 15.99
N ALA A 253 12.91 -1.24 15.34
CA ALA A 253 13.33 -0.33 14.27
C ALA A 253 13.15 1.15 14.65
N PHE A 254 11.98 1.57 15.12
CA PHE A 254 11.66 2.99 15.28
C PHE A 254 10.83 3.33 16.53
N TYR A 255 10.47 2.41 17.40
CA TYR A 255 9.67 2.71 18.57
C TYR A 255 10.39 3.61 19.59
N GLN A 256 11.73 3.67 19.55
CA GLN A 256 12.48 4.67 20.30
C GLN A 256 11.97 6.09 20.03
N LEU A 257 11.73 6.42 18.74
CA LEU A 257 11.18 7.72 18.34
C LEU A 257 9.75 7.92 18.85
N ILE A 258 8.90 6.89 18.76
CA ILE A 258 7.50 7.00 19.17
C ILE A 258 7.41 7.22 20.68
N HIS A 259 8.20 6.50 21.49
CA HIS A 259 8.18 6.58 22.96
C HIS A 259 8.87 7.82 23.52
N GLN A 260 10.10 8.11 23.07
CA GLN A 260 10.98 9.11 23.69
C GLN A 260 11.44 10.20 22.69
N GLY A 261 10.94 10.20 21.46
CA GLY A 261 11.24 11.25 20.50
C GLY A 261 10.46 12.54 20.79
N THR A 262 10.88 13.61 20.14
CA THR A 262 10.28 14.96 20.29
C THR A 262 9.06 15.20 19.43
N LEU A 263 8.70 14.24 18.56
CA LEU A 263 7.55 14.34 17.66
C LEU A 263 6.34 13.60 18.25
N LEU A 264 5.16 14.22 18.12
CA LEU A 264 3.90 13.54 18.38
C LEU A 264 3.54 12.67 17.18
N ILE A 265 3.41 11.36 17.40
CA ILE A 265 3.09 10.38 16.37
C ILE A 265 1.83 9.61 16.77
N PRO A 266 0.64 10.07 16.37
CA PRO A 266 -0.57 9.27 16.51
C PRO A 266 -0.40 7.93 15.81
N SER A 267 -0.81 6.85 16.46
CA SER A 267 -0.53 5.50 15.96
C SER A 267 -1.76 4.60 16.01
N ASP A 268 -2.02 3.92 14.90
CA ASP A 268 -3.09 2.92 14.79
C ASP A 268 -2.49 1.51 14.98
N PHE A 269 -2.84 0.84 16.06
CA PHE A 269 -2.45 -0.52 16.37
C PHE A 269 -3.54 -1.49 15.91
N ILE A 270 -3.20 -2.48 15.09
CA ILE A 270 -4.18 -3.41 14.50
C ILE A 270 -3.74 -4.84 14.80
N ALA A 271 -4.60 -5.64 15.45
CA ALA A 271 -4.31 -7.04 15.75
C ALA A 271 -5.55 -7.93 15.57
N PRO A 272 -5.38 -9.18 15.10
CA PRO A 272 -6.41 -10.20 15.20
C PRO A 272 -6.36 -10.90 16.56
N ALA A 273 -7.52 -11.25 17.12
CA ALA A 273 -7.60 -12.08 18.32
C ALA A 273 -7.23 -13.55 18.02
N ASN A 274 -7.46 -14.00 16.79
CA ASN A 274 -7.14 -15.36 16.35
C ASN A 274 -6.17 -15.35 15.17
N SER A 275 -5.12 -16.17 15.25
CA SER A 275 -4.15 -16.35 14.17
C SER A 275 -4.54 -17.51 13.27
N HIS A 276 -4.29 -17.39 11.97
CA HIS A 276 -4.35 -18.50 11.02
C HIS A 276 -3.25 -19.55 11.23
N ASN A 277 -2.21 -19.22 12.01
CA ASN A 277 -1.07 -20.09 12.27
C ASN A 277 -0.89 -20.27 13.77
N ALA A 278 -1.58 -21.27 14.35
CA ALA A 278 -1.50 -21.59 15.76
C ALA A 278 -0.22 -22.39 16.06
N ILE A 279 0.94 -21.71 16.16
CA ILE A 279 2.24 -22.31 16.43
C ILE A 279 2.66 -21.96 17.86
N GLY A 280 2.65 -22.93 18.77
CA GLY A 280 3.06 -22.76 20.16
C GLY A 280 2.43 -21.51 20.81
N ASP A 281 3.24 -20.67 21.42
CA ASP A 281 2.85 -19.44 22.10
C ASP A 281 3.11 -18.14 21.30
N HIS A 282 3.44 -18.27 20.00
CA HIS A 282 3.80 -17.12 19.16
C HIS A 282 2.73 -16.03 19.17
N HIS A 283 1.45 -16.38 18.99
CA HIS A 283 0.37 -15.41 18.93
C HIS A 283 0.14 -14.71 20.27
N VAL A 284 0.22 -15.45 21.37
CA VAL A 284 0.08 -14.87 22.71
C VAL A 284 1.20 -13.87 23.01
N LYS A 285 2.45 -14.20 22.63
CA LYS A 285 3.58 -13.27 22.72
C LYS A 285 3.41 -12.03 21.84
N LEU A 286 2.88 -12.18 20.62
CA LEU A 286 2.60 -11.07 19.74
C LEU A 286 1.53 -10.13 20.34
N LEU A 287 0.42 -10.70 20.84
CA LEU A 287 -0.64 -9.92 21.47
C LEU A 287 -0.20 -9.29 22.80
N SER A 288 0.65 -9.94 23.61
CA SER A 288 1.19 -9.32 24.81
C SER A 288 1.97 -8.05 24.49
N ASN A 289 2.73 -8.03 23.39
CA ASN A 289 3.39 -6.83 22.90
C ASN A 289 2.41 -5.78 22.39
N PHE A 290 1.40 -6.18 21.64
CA PHE A 290 0.34 -5.26 21.18
C PHE A 290 -0.30 -4.50 22.34
N PHE A 291 -0.71 -5.20 23.40
CA PHE A 291 -1.31 -4.57 24.58
C PHE A 291 -0.28 -3.75 25.39
N ALA A 292 0.91 -4.29 25.62
CA ALA A 292 1.94 -3.61 26.42
C ALA A 292 2.42 -2.32 25.75
N GLN A 293 2.53 -2.27 24.42
CA GLN A 293 2.98 -1.06 23.75
C GLN A 293 1.94 0.07 23.82
N THR A 294 0.66 -0.22 23.65
CA THR A 294 -0.39 0.79 23.80
C THR A 294 -0.52 1.28 25.22
N GLU A 295 -0.36 0.40 26.23
CA GLU A 295 -0.32 0.75 27.64
C GLU A 295 0.90 1.64 27.96
N ALA A 296 2.08 1.27 27.48
CA ALA A 296 3.31 2.04 27.71
C ALA A 296 3.24 3.45 27.04
N LEU A 297 2.65 3.57 25.86
CA LEU A 297 2.44 4.86 25.20
C LEU A 297 1.44 5.74 25.96
N LEU A 298 0.41 5.16 26.57
CA LEU A 298 -0.57 5.89 27.35
C LEU A 298 0.01 6.35 28.72
N ASN A 299 0.56 5.41 29.50
CA ASN A 299 0.93 5.65 30.88
C ASN A 299 2.34 6.25 31.02
N GLY A 300 3.27 5.89 30.13
CA GLY A 300 4.68 6.24 30.30
C GLY A 300 5.32 5.57 31.49
N LYS A 301 6.40 6.19 32.00
CA LYS A 301 7.12 5.80 33.23
C LYS A 301 7.74 7.04 33.85
N SER A 302 7.30 7.39 35.05
CA SER A 302 7.73 8.60 35.75
C SER A 302 9.16 8.50 36.29
N GLU A 303 9.76 9.63 36.61
CA GLU A 303 11.09 9.72 37.24
C GLU A 303 11.14 8.95 38.55
N ASN A 304 10.10 9.05 39.40
CA ASN A 304 10.01 8.32 40.65
C ASN A 304 10.00 6.80 40.43
N GLU A 305 9.26 6.30 39.48
CA GLU A 305 9.24 4.86 39.15
C GLU A 305 10.60 4.37 38.67
N VAL A 306 11.29 5.17 37.84
CA VAL A 306 12.65 4.85 37.39
C VAL A 306 13.64 4.84 38.56
N MET A 307 13.57 5.82 39.46
CA MET A 307 14.43 5.85 40.65
C MET A 307 14.18 4.63 41.57
N VAL A 308 12.90 4.29 41.81
CA VAL A 308 12.54 3.10 42.59
C VAL A 308 13.06 1.81 41.95
N GLU A 309 13.02 1.73 40.61
CA GLU A 309 13.58 0.58 39.86
C GLU A 309 15.10 0.49 40.08
N PHE A 310 15.82 1.60 39.94
CA PHE A 310 17.28 1.62 40.15
C PHE A 310 17.68 1.33 41.57
N MET A 311 16.92 1.77 42.59
CA MET A 311 17.16 1.47 43.99
C MET A 311 17.09 -0.03 44.32
N LYS A 312 16.43 -0.83 43.50
CA LYS A 312 16.39 -2.30 43.59
C LYS A 312 17.66 -2.97 43.03
N THR A 313 18.52 -2.20 42.40
CA THR A 313 19.81 -2.64 41.86
C THR A 313 20.94 -2.19 42.78
N SER A 314 22.14 -2.68 42.59
CA SER A 314 23.36 -2.27 43.36
C SER A 314 24.02 -1.01 42.78
N MET A 315 23.27 -0.18 42.03
CA MET A 315 23.79 1.04 41.40
C MET A 315 24.01 2.14 42.45
N ASP A 316 25.09 2.90 42.32
CA ASP A 316 25.35 4.02 43.20
C ASP A 316 24.39 5.21 42.91
N GLU A 317 24.22 6.07 43.92
CA GLU A 317 23.28 7.19 43.86
C GLU A 317 23.63 8.20 42.75
N LYS A 318 24.91 8.39 42.41
CA LYS A 318 25.38 9.28 41.37
C LYS A 318 24.97 8.77 40.01
N ASP A 319 25.14 7.47 39.77
CA ASP A 319 24.73 6.83 38.50
C ASP A 319 23.21 6.75 38.39
N VAL A 320 22.48 6.51 39.47
CA VAL A 320 21.00 6.62 39.48
C VAL A 320 20.57 7.99 38.99
N LYS A 321 21.05 9.08 39.60
CA LYS A 321 20.70 10.45 39.18
C LYS A 321 21.07 10.74 37.72
N ARG A 322 22.24 10.28 37.28
CA ARG A 322 22.71 10.47 35.91
C ARG A 322 21.89 9.74 34.89
N LEU A 323 21.41 8.52 35.18
CA LEU A 323 20.73 7.65 34.20
C LEU A 323 19.22 7.79 34.24
N THR A 324 18.62 8.26 35.33
CA THR A 324 17.16 8.40 35.46
C THR A 324 16.52 9.16 34.31
N PRO A 325 17.00 10.33 33.85
CA PRO A 325 16.36 11.07 32.78
C PRO A 325 16.26 10.30 31.47
N TYR A 326 17.17 9.37 31.17
CA TYR A 326 17.18 8.57 29.96
C TYR A 326 16.18 7.38 29.99
N LYS A 327 15.62 7.06 31.14
CA LYS A 327 14.66 5.95 31.33
C LYS A 327 13.24 6.42 31.64
N VAL A 328 13.02 7.72 31.70
CA VAL A 328 11.68 8.31 31.80
C VAL A 328 10.96 8.21 30.47
N PHE A 329 9.70 7.81 30.50
CA PHE A 329 8.80 7.78 29.36
C PHE A 329 7.65 8.75 29.66
N GLU A 330 7.47 9.74 28.84
CA GLU A 330 6.50 10.83 29.05
C GLU A 330 5.06 10.30 29.13
N GLY A 331 4.73 9.28 28.33
CA GLY A 331 3.35 8.81 28.20
C GLY A 331 2.46 9.78 27.41
N ASN A 332 1.15 9.64 27.59
CA ASN A 332 0.15 10.47 26.91
C ASN A 332 0.33 10.57 25.38
N LYS A 333 0.87 9.50 24.78
CA LYS A 333 1.03 9.37 23.33
C LYS A 333 -0.24 8.75 22.73
N PRO A 334 -0.89 9.39 21.73
CA PRO A 334 -2.19 8.95 21.24
C PRO A 334 -2.11 7.66 20.43
N THR A 335 -2.97 6.70 20.73
CA THR A 335 -3.13 5.46 19.98
C THR A 335 -4.60 5.12 19.75
N ASN A 336 -4.90 4.53 18.60
CA ASN A 336 -6.13 3.79 18.36
C ASN A 336 -5.81 2.29 18.33
N SER A 337 -6.65 1.46 18.93
CA SER A 337 -6.49 0.00 18.93
C SER A 337 -7.64 -0.67 18.21
N PHE A 338 -7.31 -1.43 17.17
CA PHE A 338 -8.25 -2.25 16.41
C PHE A 338 -8.01 -3.72 16.72
N LEU A 339 -8.92 -4.32 17.47
CA LEU A 339 -8.90 -5.75 17.75
C LEU A 339 -9.95 -6.44 16.89
N LEU A 340 -9.51 -7.12 15.84
CA LEU A 340 -10.36 -7.89 14.94
C LEU A 340 -10.50 -9.33 15.46
N LYS A 341 -11.59 -10.01 15.16
CA LYS A 341 -11.70 -11.43 15.51
C LYS A 341 -10.63 -12.27 14.81
N GLU A 342 -10.42 -12.03 13.53
CA GLU A 342 -9.40 -12.65 12.67
C GLU A 342 -9.23 -11.83 11.39
N ILE A 343 -8.13 -12.02 10.66
CA ILE A 343 -7.95 -11.45 9.31
C ILE A 343 -8.60 -12.40 8.30
N ASN A 344 -9.88 -12.18 8.02
CA ASN A 344 -10.63 -12.87 6.96
C ASN A 344 -11.08 -11.86 5.89
N PRO A 345 -11.62 -12.34 4.74
CA PRO A 345 -12.05 -11.43 3.68
C PRO A 345 -13.03 -10.36 4.13
N PHE A 346 -14.04 -10.70 4.94
CA PHE A 346 -15.03 -9.75 5.43
C PHE A 346 -14.39 -8.68 6.34
N ASN A 347 -13.62 -9.09 7.34
CA ASN A 347 -12.98 -8.15 8.28
C ASN A 347 -11.95 -7.26 7.60
N LEU A 348 -11.18 -7.79 6.64
CA LEU A 348 -10.26 -6.99 5.86
C LEU A 348 -11.00 -5.97 4.99
N GLY A 349 -12.07 -6.37 4.32
CA GLY A 349 -12.91 -5.46 3.54
C GLY A 349 -13.50 -4.34 4.39
N ALA A 350 -13.99 -4.67 5.58
CA ALA A 350 -14.49 -3.69 6.54
C ALA A 350 -13.38 -2.72 6.99
N LEU A 351 -12.19 -3.23 7.30
CA LEU A 351 -11.06 -2.41 7.74
C LEU A 351 -10.59 -1.45 6.64
N ILE A 352 -10.52 -1.90 5.38
CA ILE A 352 -10.16 -1.05 4.25
C ILE A 352 -11.19 0.07 4.08
N ALA A 353 -12.47 -0.24 4.02
CA ALA A 353 -13.54 0.75 3.85
C ALA A 353 -13.59 1.76 5.01
N LEU A 354 -13.28 1.32 6.24
CA LEU A 354 -13.16 2.21 7.40
C LEU A 354 -12.14 3.33 7.17
N TYR A 355 -10.95 2.99 6.66
CA TYR A 355 -9.92 3.96 6.34
C TYR A 355 -10.26 4.81 5.10
N GLU A 356 -10.89 4.23 4.08
CA GLU A 356 -11.33 4.99 2.90
C GLU A 356 -12.35 6.07 3.28
N HIS A 357 -13.34 5.76 4.13
CA HIS A 357 -14.28 6.74 4.65
C HIS A 357 -13.61 7.75 5.59
N LYS A 358 -12.65 7.36 6.45
CA LYS A 358 -11.82 8.28 7.24
C LYS A 358 -11.17 9.33 6.33
N ILE A 359 -10.51 8.89 5.26
CA ILE A 359 -9.82 9.76 4.29
C ILE A 359 -10.81 10.70 3.61
N PHE A 360 -11.97 10.19 3.19
CA PHE A 360 -13.04 10.99 2.58
C PHE A 360 -13.52 12.11 3.53
N VAL A 361 -13.82 11.78 4.78
CA VAL A 361 -14.28 12.76 5.79
C VAL A 361 -13.21 13.81 6.04
N GLN A 362 -11.94 13.42 6.17
CA GLN A 362 -10.83 14.37 6.32
C GLN A 362 -10.76 15.33 5.13
N GLY A 363 -10.85 14.83 3.90
CA GLY A 363 -10.84 15.65 2.69
C GLY A 363 -12.01 16.64 2.61
N VAL A 364 -13.20 16.24 3.09
CA VAL A 364 -14.37 17.11 3.17
C VAL A 364 -14.14 18.25 4.18
N ILE A 365 -13.62 17.93 5.37
CA ILE A 365 -13.38 18.91 6.43
C ILE A 365 -12.24 19.88 6.04
N TRP A 366 -11.16 19.37 5.46
CA TRP A 366 -10.06 20.20 4.92
C TRP A 366 -10.45 20.94 3.64
N ASN A 367 -11.66 20.73 3.13
CA ASN A 367 -12.18 21.37 1.92
C ASN A 367 -11.28 21.17 0.69
N VAL A 368 -10.70 19.96 0.50
CA VAL A 368 -9.82 19.64 -0.61
C VAL A 368 -10.46 18.64 -1.57
N PHE A 369 -10.00 18.61 -2.82
CA PHE A 369 -10.38 17.57 -3.79
C PHE A 369 -9.53 16.33 -3.58
N SER A 370 -10.09 15.31 -2.89
CA SER A 370 -9.38 14.09 -2.54
C SER A 370 -9.21 13.09 -3.70
N PHE A 371 -9.93 13.24 -4.82
CA PHE A 371 -9.99 12.21 -5.86
C PHE A 371 -9.23 12.57 -7.14
N ASP A 372 -8.45 13.65 -7.14
CA ASP A 372 -7.47 13.99 -8.17
C ASP A 372 -6.02 13.76 -7.69
N GLN A 373 -5.03 13.91 -8.57
CA GLN A 373 -3.61 13.73 -8.25
C GLN A 373 -2.69 14.56 -9.19
N TRP A 374 -2.96 15.84 -9.35
CA TRP A 374 -2.18 16.75 -10.21
C TRP A 374 -0.68 16.78 -9.87
N GLY A 375 -0.32 16.55 -8.60
CA GLY A 375 1.06 16.59 -8.11
C GLY A 375 1.99 15.56 -8.75
N VAL A 376 1.46 14.50 -9.38
CA VAL A 376 2.28 13.45 -10.03
C VAL A 376 2.51 13.71 -11.53
N GLU A 377 1.93 14.76 -12.12
CA GLU A 377 1.97 14.98 -13.58
C GLU A 377 3.24 15.65 -14.07
N LEU A 378 3.75 16.64 -13.32
CA LEU A 378 4.95 17.37 -13.72
C LEU A 378 6.17 16.45 -13.88
N GLY A 379 6.38 15.53 -12.95
CA GLY A 379 7.47 14.56 -13.04
C GLY A 379 7.41 13.70 -14.30
N LYS A 380 6.21 13.26 -14.70
CA LYS A 380 5.99 12.49 -15.94
C LYS A 380 6.29 13.32 -17.19
N GLN A 381 5.88 14.59 -17.20
CA GLN A 381 6.17 15.50 -18.32
C GLN A 381 7.69 15.71 -18.49
N LEU A 382 8.41 15.91 -17.38
CA LEU A 382 9.87 16.05 -17.39
C LEU A 382 10.57 14.75 -17.80
N ALA A 383 10.12 13.59 -17.30
CA ALA A 383 10.65 12.28 -17.67
C ALA A 383 10.55 12.04 -19.20
N ASN A 384 9.42 12.43 -19.80
CA ASN A 384 9.24 12.32 -21.27
C ASN A 384 10.18 13.22 -22.06
N LYS A 385 10.65 14.34 -21.49
CA LYS A 385 11.67 15.20 -22.13
C LYS A 385 13.08 14.62 -21.96
N VAL A 386 13.39 14.07 -20.80
CA VAL A 386 14.71 13.49 -20.49
C VAL A 386 14.93 12.18 -21.24
N LEU A 387 13.89 11.36 -21.44
CA LEU A 387 14.03 10.03 -22.04
C LEU A 387 14.79 10.02 -23.39
N PRO A 388 14.43 10.82 -24.41
CA PRO A 388 15.17 10.85 -25.68
C PRO A 388 16.60 11.39 -25.53
N GLU A 389 16.83 12.24 -24.53
CA GLU A 389 18.18 12.76 -24.25
C GLU A 389 19.11 11.67 -23.68
N LEU A 390 18.58 10.66 -23.02
CA LEU A 390 19.36 9.51 -22.53
C LEU A 390 19.73 8.51 -23.61
N GLU A 391 19.05 8.52 -24.77
CA GLU A 391 19.29 7.58 -25.87
C GLU A 391 20.51 7.92 -26.72
N ASN A 392 20.96 9.18 -26.71
CA ASN A 392 22.13 9.64 -27.44
C ASN A 392 23.33 9.92 -26.52
N ASN A 393 24.47 10.34 -27.11
CA ASN A 393 25.70 10.66 -26.38
C ASN A 393 26.00 12.18 -26.32
N ASP A 394 25.08 13.02 -26.79
CA ASP A 394 25.29 14.47 -26.79
C ASP A 394 25.32 15.02 -25.35
N THR A 395 26.18 16.02 -25.12
CA THR A 395 26.21 16.74 -23.84
C THR A 395 24.92 17.53 -23.65
N ILE A 396 24.28 17.38 -22.50
CA ILE A 396 23.03 18.06 -22.18
C ILE A 396 23.29 19.33 -21.40
N SER A 397 22.60 20.40 -21.79
CA SER A 397 22.61 21.72 -21.14
C SER A 397 21.21 22.38 -21.10
N SER A 398 20.17 21.62 -21.38
CA SER A 398 18.77 22.09 -21.53
C SER A 398 17.98 22.14 -20.21
N HIS A 399 18.57 21.63 -19.12
CA HIS A 399 17.97 21.57 -17.79
C HIS A 399 18.71 22.45 -16.79
N ASP A 400 18.33 22.37 -15.51
CA ASP A 400 19.11 22.94 -14.43
C ASP A 400 20.49 22.26 -14.27
N ALA A 401 21.40 22.92 -13.54
CA ALA A 401 22.79 22.45 -13.40
C ALA A 401 22.91 21.03 -12.80
N SER A 402 22.05 20.69 -11.84
CA SER A 402 22.05 19.36 -11.21
C SER A 402 21.59 18.29 -12.19
N THR A 403 20.47 18.50 -12.89
CA THR A 403 19.92 17.56 -13.87
C THR A 403 20.89 17.37 -15.05
N ASN A 404 21.44 18.45 -15.61
CA ASN A 404 22.46 18.36 -16.66
C ASN A 404 23.67 17.56 -16.21
N GLY A 405 24.19 17.84 -14.99
CA GLY A 405 25.33 17.13 -14.43
C GLY A 405 25.09 15.63 -14.29
N LEU A 406 23.92 15.23 -13.76
CA LEU A 406 23.54 13.83 -13.57
C LEU A 406 23.37 13.09 -14.91
N ILE A 407 22.68 13.69 -15.89
CA ILE A 407 22.51 13.09 -17.22
C ILE A 407 23.87 12.88 -17.90
N ASN A 408 24.73 13.88 -17.89
CA ASN A 408 26.06 13.79 -18.52
C ASN A 408 26.96 12.78 -17.81
N ALA A 409 26.94 12.70 -16.48
CA ALA A 409 27.65 11.68 -15.71
C ALA A 409 27.13 10.27 -16.03
N TYR A 410 25.81 10.07 -16.09
CA TYR A 410 25.21 8.79 -16.51
C TYR A 410 25.72 8.37 -17.88
N LYS A 411 25.73 9.28 -18.87
CA LYS A 411 26.22 8.97 -20.22
C LYS A 411 27.70 8.59 -20.21
N ALA A 412 28.53 9.29 -19.43
CA ALA A 412 29.96 8.95 -19.28
C ALA A 412 30.12 7.52 -18.68
N PHE A 413 29.44 7.22 -17.57
CA PHE A 413 29.52 5.89 -16.95
C PHE A 413 29.01 4.75 -17.86
N ARG A 414 27.92 5.00 -18.61
CA ARG A 414 27.40 4.02 -19.58
C ARG A 414 28.38 3.70 -20.68
N ASN A 415 29.19 4.67 -21.11
CA ASN A 415 30.17 4.53 -22.18
C ASN A 415 31.57 4.09 -21.69
N GLY A 416 31.72 3.79 -20.39
CA GLY A 416 32.96 3.28 -19.81
C GLY A 416 34.04 4.33 -19.56
N HIS A 417 33.61 5.57 -19.32
CA HIS A 417 34.47 6.68 -18.95
C HIS A 417 34.30 7.09 -17.48
#